data_c79e9401bb21c32fe2615826d3893466
#
_entry.id   c79e9401bb21c32fe2615826d3893466
#
_cell.length_a   1.000
_cell.length_b   1.000
_cell.length_c   1.000
_cell.angle_alpha   90.00
_cell.angle_beta   90.00
_cell.angle_gamma   90.00
#
_symmetry.space_group_name_H-M   'P 1'
#
loop_
_entity.id
_entity.type
_entity.pdbx_description
1 polymer ?
#
loop_
_entity_poly.entity_id
_entity_poly.type
_entity_poly.pdbx_seq_one_letter_code
_entity_poly.pdbx_strand_id
1 'polypeptide(L)'
;MPKNKKQGIIFGIIMSYSMAIGMEIYNNAIQQGIHLKPGGFTNLTYGVVGHALLEALFMGLVVILVSELWGNRLGARLAARVCDPAKDNPFFCRLMRQGCTILVMCPSMSLAATIIFSMILGGAPVWQLPAIWAGTLIKNFPMAFFWNMFAAAPFTNWACGKLFE
;
A
#
# COMPACT_ATOMS: atom_id res chain seq x y z
N MET A 1 12.74 -4.55 -15.40
CA MET A 1 11.66 -3.56 -15.63
C MET A 1 10.77 -4.04 -16.77
N PRO A 2 9.46 -3.83 -16.72
CA PRO A 2 8.55 -4.29 -17.76
C PRO A 2 8.89 -3.64 -19.10
N LYS A 3 9.06 -4.50 -20.12
CA LYS A 3 9.41 -4.08 -21.50
C LYS A 3 8.16 -3.86 -22.35
N ASN A 4 7.03 -4.46 -21.98
CA ASN A 4 5.77 -4.43 -22.73
C ASN A 4 4.60 -4.03 -21.84
N LYS A 5 3.49 -3.55 -22.43
CA LYS A 5 2.26 -3.17 -21.71
C LYS A 5 1.72 -4.31 -20.84
N LYS A 6 1.75 -5.56 -21.33
CA LYS A 6 1.32 -6.76 -20.58
C LYS A 6 2.18 -6.98 -19.34
N GLN A 7 3.50 -6.86 -19.46
CA GLN A 7 4.44 -6.97 -18.34
C GLN A 7 4.21 -5.86 -17.31
N GLY A 8 3.84 -4.65 -17.76
CA GLY A 8 3.48 -3.54 -16.88
C GLY A 8 2.23 -3.83 -16.05
N ILE A 9 1.21 -4.44 -16.65
CA ILE A 9 -0.02 -4.83 -15.95
C ILE A 9 0.29 -5.91 -14.89
N ILE A 10 1.05 -6.95 -15.25
CA ILE A 10 1.44 -8.02 -14.32
C ILE A 10 2.27 -7.45 -13.17
N PHE A 11 3.22 -6.56 -13.47
CA PHE A 11 4.00 -5.86 -12.45
C PHE A 11 3.09 -5.07 -11.49
N GLY A 12 2.12 -4.34 -12.03
CA GLY A 12 1.15 -3.57 -11.24
C GLY A 12 0.30 -4.46 -10.33
N ILE A 13 -0.17 -5.60 -10.82
CA ILE A 13 -0.95 -6.56 -10.04
C ILE A 13 -0.12 -7.14 -8.89
N ILE A 14 1.09 -7.64 -9.16
CA ILE A 14 1.97 -8.21 -8.13
C ILE A 14 2.32 -7.15 -7.07
N MET A 15 2.63 -5.93 -7.49
CA MET A 15 2.92 -4.82 -6.58
C MET A 15 1.72 -4.48 -5.71
N SER A 16 0.52 -4.38 -6.30
CA SER A 16 -0.72 -4.04 -5.58
C SER A 16 -1.06 -5.08 -4.52
N TYR A 17 -1.01 -6.36 -4.86
CA TYR A 17 -1.25 -7.43 -3.88
C TYR A 17 -0.16 -7.52 -2.83
N SER A 18 1.11 -7.34 -3.19
CA SER A 18 2.21 -7.31 -2.22
C SER A 18 2.04 -6.16 -1.21
N MET A 19 1.59 -5.00 -1.67
CA MET A 19 1.28 -3.87 -0.79
C MET A 19 0.05 -4.15 0.07
N ALA A 20 -1.04 -4.67 -0.51
CA ALA A 20 -2.27 -4.98 0.22
C ALA A 20 -2.02 -6.00 1.34
N ILE A 21 -1.32 -7.11 1.05
CA ILE A 21 -1.00 -8.14 2.05
C ILE A 21 -0.25 -7.56 3.25
N GLY A 22 0.81 -6.79 3.00
CA GLY A 22 1.60 -6.21 4.08
C GLY A 22 0.80 -5.21 4.92
N MET A 23 0.00 -4.39 4.28
CA MET A 23 -0.81 -3.38 4.96
C MET A 23 -1.95 -4.00 5.76
N GLU A 24 -2.62 -5.04 5.26
CA GLU A 24 -3.70 -5.69 5.98
C GLU A 24 -3.19 -6.52 7.17
N ILE A 25 -2.04 -7.22 7.02
CA ILE A 25 -1.40 -7.89 8.17
C ILE A 25 -1.06 -6.86 9.25
N TYR A 26 -0.47 -5.73 8.87
CA TYR A 26 -0.12 -4.66 9.80
C TYR A 26 -1.35 -4.05 10.48
N ASN A 27 -2.40 -3.72 9.73
CA ASN A 27 -3.61 -3.12 10.28
C ASN A 27 -4.34 -4.08 11.22
N ASN A 28 -4.48 -5.35 10.83
CA ASN A 28 -5.12 -6.37 11.67
C ASN A 28 -4.31 -6.65 12.95
N ALA A 29 -2.98 -6.72 12.85
CA ALA A 29 -2.10 -6.89 14.00
C ALA A 29 -2.24 -5.72 15.00
N ILE A 30 -2.35 -4.47 14.51
CA ILE A 30 -2.57 -3.31 15.39
C ILE A 30 -3.97 -3.33 16.00
N GLN A 31 -5.02 -3.61 15.24
CA GLN A 31 -6.39 -3.63 15.77
C GLN A 31 -6.53 -4.64 16.91
N GLN A 32 -5.95 -5.82 16.75
CA GLN A 32 -5.98 -6.85 17.80
C GLN A 32 -4.96 -6.59 18.91
N GLY A 33 -3.92 -5.82 18.64
CA GLY A 33 -2.88 -5.46 19.58
C GLY A 33 -3.24 -4.37 20.58
N ILE A 34 -4.35 -3.64 20.39
CA ILE A 34 -4.79 -2.57 21.30
C ILE A 34 -5.06 -3.10 22.74
N HIS A 35 -5.35 -4.39 22.89
CA HIS A 35 -5.60 -5.04 24.17
C HIS A 35 -4.41 -5.83 24.72
N LEU A 36 -3.21 -5.67 24.13
CA LEU A 36 -2.01 -6.37 24.58
C LEU A 36 -1.56 -5.95 25.97
N LYS A 37 -1.26 -6.96 26.79
CA LYS A 37 -0.51 -6.78 28.03
C LYS A 37 0.92 -6.29 27.68
N PRO A 38 1.57 -5.45 28.54
CA PRO A 38 2.92 -4.99 28.29
C PRO A 38 3.88 -6.15 28.00
N GLY A 39 4.63 -6.09 26.89
CA GLY A 39 5.64 -7.09 26.54
C GLY A 39 5.35 -7.95 25.32
N GLY A 40 4.22 -7.79 24.60
CA GLY A 40 3.92 -8.69 23.52
C GLY A 40 3.41 -8.06 22.23
N PHE A 41 4.21 -8.11 21.17
CA PHE A 41 3.73 -8.14 19.79
C PHE A 41 3.19 -9.54 19.39
N THR A 42 2.69 -10.32 20.36
CA THR A 42 2.37 -11.72 20.22
C THR A 42 1.00 -12.00 19.64
N ASN A 43 0.26 -11.00 19.16
CA ASN A 43 -1.07 -11.20 18.59
C ASN A 43 -1.08 -11.53 17.10
N LEU A 44 0.07 -11.78 16.49
CA LEU A 44 0.14 -12.32 15.15
C LEU A 44 -0.16 -13.84 15.19
N THR A 45 -1.43 -14.17 15.38
CA THR A 45 -1.91 -15.55 15.32
C THR A 45 -2.21 -15.96 13.88
N TYR A 46 -2.22 -17.26 13.60
CA TYR A 46 -2.62 -17.77 12.27
C TYR A 46 -4.01 -17.27 11.85
N GLY A 47 -4.93 -17.08 12.81
CA GLY A 47 -6.24 -16.51 12.53
C GLY A 47 -6.18 -15.07 12.04
N VAL A 48 -5.36 -14.22 12.67
CA VAL A 48 -5.15 -12.83 12.24
C VAL A 48 -4.59 -12.76 10.84
N VAL A 49 -3.58 -13.57 10.54
CA VAL A 49 -2.98 -13.63 9.19
C VAL A 49 -3.99 -14.14 8.17
N GLY A 50 -4.81 -15.14 8.51
CA GLY A 50 -5.86 -15.66 7.63
C GLY A 50 -6.90 -14.60 7.29
N HIS A 51 -7.41 -13.85 8.26
CA HIS A 51 -8.33 -12.74 8.05
C HIS A 51 -7.68 -11.63 7.20
N ALA A 52 -6.45 -11.25 7.52
CA ALA A 52 -5.72 -10.25 6.75
C ALA A 52 -5.51 -10.65 5.28
N LEU A 53 -5.27 -11.92 5.00
CA LEU A 53 -5.15 -12.41 3.62
C LEU A 53 -6.48 -12.34 2.85
N LEU A 54 -7.60 -12.66 3.50
CA LEU A 54 -8.93 -12.52 2.90
C LEU A 54 -9.26 -11.04 2.59
N GLU A 55 -8.99 -10.15 3.54
CA GLU A 55 -9.15 -8.70 3.33
C GLU A 55 -8.22 -8.18 2.24
N ALA A 56 -6.99 -8.67 2.19
CA ALA A 56 -6.02 -8.30 1.16
C ALA A 56 -6.45 -8.69 -0.25
N LEU A 57 -7.21 -9.76 -0.43
CA LEU A 57 -7.78 -10.13 -1.74
C LEU A 57 -8.73 -9.04 -2.24
N PHE A 58 -9.62 -8.56 -1.38
CA PHE A 58 -10.55 -7.49 -1.73
C PHE A 58 -9.84 -6.14 -1.86
N MET A 59 -9.03 -5.79 -0.87
CA MET A 59 -8.30 -4.51 -0.88
C MET A 59 -7.28 -4.43 -2.02
N GLY A 60 -6.71 -5.55 -2.44
CA GLY A 60 -5.84 -5.61 -3.62
C GLY A 60 -6.54 -5.14 -4.89
N LEU A 61 -7.82 -5.49 -5.09
CA LEU A 61 -8.63 -4.96 -6.20
C LEU A 61 -8.83 -3.44 -6.07
N VAL A 62 -9.11 -2.96 -4.87
CA VAL A 62 -9.27 -1.51 -4.61
C VAL A 62 -7.95 -0.78 -4.90
N VAL A 63 -6.80 -1.33 -4.49
CA VAL A 63 -5.47 -0.78 -4.81
C VAL A 63 -5.25 -0.69 -6.30
N ILE A 64 -5.58 -1.75 -7.07
CA ILE A 64 -5.46 -1.75 -8.53
C ILE A 64 -6.34 -0.65 -9.14
N LEU A 65 -7.60 -0.55 -8.75
CA LEU A 65 -8.52 0.47 -9.24
C LEU A 65 -7.99 1.88 -8.97
N VAL A 66 -7.60 2.19 -7.74
CA VAL A 66 -7.10 3.51 -7.34
C VAL A 66 -5.79 3.82 -8.08
N SER A 67 -4.90 2.84 -8.23
CA SER A 67 -3.62 3.02 -8.92
C SER A 67 -3.81 3.34 -10.40
N GLU A 68 -4.74 2.68 -11.09
CA GLU A 68 -5.03 2.92 -12.50
C GLU A 68 -5.82 4.21 -12.75
N LEU A 69 -6.76 4.56 -11.87
CA LEU A 69 -7.56 5.77 -12.00
C LEU A 69 -6.71 7.04 -11.86
N TRP A 70 -5.93 7.16 -10.79
CA TRP A 70 -5.14 8.37 -10.55
C TRP A 70 -3.77 8.15 -9.87
N GLY A 71 -3.60 7.09 -9.04
CA GLY A 71 -2.42 6.91 -8.21
C GLY A 71 -1.11 6.94 -8.98
N ASN A 72 -0.98 6.10 -9.99
CA ASN A 72 0.22 6.01 -10.83
C ASN A 72 0.46 7.29 -11.63
N ARG A 73 -0.61 7.91 -12.16
CA ARG A 73 -0.51 9.13 -12.99
C ARG A 73 -0.06 10.34 -12.17
N LEU A 74 -0.70 10.56 -11.00
CA LEU A 74 -0.35 11.66 -10.11
C LEU A 74 1.02 11.45 -9.48
N GLY A 75 1.32 10.24 -9.02
CA GLY A 75 2.64 9.89 -8.50
C GLY A 75 3.76 10.14 -9.51
N ALA A 76 3.56 9.74 -10.77
CA ALA A 76 4.53 10.00 -11.84
C ALA A 76 4.70 11.51 -12.14
N ARG A 77 3.59 12.28 -12.13
CA ARG A 77 3.65 13.75 -12.33
C ARG A 77 4.39 14.44 -11.19
N LEU A 78 4.16 14.03 -9.96
CA LEU A 78 4.88 14.57 -8.79
C LEU A 78 6.37 14.23 -8.87
N ALA A 79 6.70 12.99 -9.18
CA ALA A 79 8.09 12.55 -9.31
C ALA A 79 8.83 13.32 -10.41
N ALA A 80 8.18 13.59 -11.54
CA ALA A 80 8.77 14.36 -12.65
C ALA A 80 9.06 15.84 -12.30
N ARG A 81 8.47 16.35 -11.20
CA ARG A 81 8.80 17.71 -10.69
C ARG A 81 10.04 17.73 -9.79
N VAL A 82 10.41 16.57 -9.23
CA VAL A 82 11.48 16.45 -8.24
C VAL A 82 12.73 15.82 -8.85
N CYS A 83 12.59 15.04 -9.90
CA CYS A 83 13.67 14.27 -10.51
C CYS A 83 13.62 14.35 -12.04
N ASP A 84 14.78 14.63 -12.64
CA ASP A 84 15.00 14.59 -14.09
C ASP A 84 15.73 13.29 -14.46
N PRO A 85 15.06 12.31 -15.11
CA PRO A 85 15.68 11.04 -15.46
C PRO A 85 16.90 11.14 -16.38
N ALA A 86 17.08 12.30 -17.07
CA ALA A 86 18.20 12.52 -17.97
C ALA A 86 19.46 13.03 -17.24
N LYS A 87 19.28 13.63 -16.05
CA LYS A 87 20.37 14.29 -15.31
C LYS A 87 20.68 13.63 -13.98
N ASP A 88 19.65 13.07 -13.33
CA ASP A 88 19.75 12.55 -11.98
C ASP A 88 20.10 11.05 -11.95
N ASN A 89 20.61 10.60 -10.80
CA ASN A 89 20.93 9.19 -10.61
C ASN A 89 19.66 8.32 -10.76
N PRO A 90 19.71 7.26 -11.60
CA PRO A 90 18.57 6.38 -11.85
C PRO A 90 17.98 5.74 -10.57
N PHE A 91 18.81 5.50 -9.54
CA PHE A 91 18.36 5.00 -8.25
C PHE A 91 17.52 6.05 -7.51
N PHE A 92 18.00 7.29 -7.48
CA PHE A 92 17.29 8.41 -6.87
C PHE A 92 15.93 8.65 -7.55
N CYS A 93 15.89 8.65 -8.88
CA CYS A 93 14.64 8.82 -9.62
C CYS A 93 13.63 7.70 -9.34
N ARG A 94 14.10 6.48 -9.21
CA ARG A 94 13.25 5.34 -8.82
C ARG A 94 12.67 5.52 -7.42
N LEU A 95 13.50 5.94 -6.48
CA LEU A 95 13.12 6.20 -5.10
C LEU A 95 12.08 7.32 -5.00
N MET A 96 12.33 8.43 -5.69
CA MET A 96 11.39 9.55 -5.75
C MET A 96 10.06 9.16 -6.38
N ARG A 97 10.08 8.37 -7.45
CA ARG A 97 8.86 7.87 -8.08
C ARG A 97 8.04 7.00 -7.12
N GLN A 98 8.68 6.10 -6.39
CA GLN A 98 8.00 5.26 -5.40
C GLN A 98 7.43 6.12 -4.26
N GLY A 99 8.23 7.02 -3.69
CA GLY A 99 7.80 7.92 -2.61
C GLY A 99 6.62 8.80 -3.03
N CYS A 100 6.68 9.42 -4.21
CA CYS A 100 5.59 10.24 -4.74
C CYS A 100 4.32 9.42 -5.02
N THR A 101 4.47 8.17 -5.47
CA THR A 101 3.31 7.28 -5.64
C THR A 101 2.66 6.95 -4.30
N ILE A 102 3.45 6.64 -3.26
CA ILE A 102 2.93 6.38 -1.91
C ILE A 102 2.26 7.62 -1.33
N LEU A 103 2.82 8.82 -1.57
CA LEU A 103 2.25 10.08 -1.12
C LEU A 103 0.82 10.31 -1.64
N VAL A 104 0.52 9.81 -2.83
CA VAL A 104 -0.82 9.87 -3.44
C VAL A 104 -1.69 8.67 -3.03
N MET A 105 -1.11 7.47 -3.06
CA MET A 105 -1.84 6.22 -2.83
C MET A 105 -2.24 6.06 -1.36
N CYS A 106 -1.35 6.39 -0.41
CA CYS A 106 -1.62 6.17 1.00
C CYS A 106 -2.82 6.98 1.53
N PRO A 107 -2.97 8.29 1.25
CA PRO A 107 -4.18 9.02 1.60
C PRO A 107 -5.45 8.46 0.97
N SER A 108 -5.37 8.07 -0.32
CA SER A 108 -6.51 7.51 -1.06
C SER A 108 -6.95 6.17 -0.49
N MET A 109 -6.00 5.27 -0.21
CA MET A 109 -6.28 3.96 0.37
C MET A 109 -6.73 4.05 1.83
N SER A 110 -6.14 4.97 2.61
CA SER A 110 -6.59 5.22 3.98
C SER A 110 -8.03 5.75 4.02
N LEU A 111 -8.42 6.58 3.04
CA LEU A 111 -9.80 7.03 2.91
C LEU A 111 -10.73 5.87 2.54
N ALA A 112 -10.37 5.06 1.55
CA ALA A 112 -11.14 3.88 1.17
C ALA A 112 -11.31 2.89 2.33
N ALA A 113 -10.23 2.59 3.05
CA ALA A 113 -10.25 1.73 4.23
C ALA A 113 -11.13 2.32 5.35
N THR A 114 -11.07 3.62 5.61
CA THR A 114 -11.93 4.29 6.59
C THR A 114 -13.41 4.16 6.22
N ILE A 115 -13.76 4.37 4.96
CA ILE A 115 -15.14 4.24 4.50
C ILE A 115 -15.62 2.79 4.63
N ILE A 116 -14.83 1.82 4.15
CA ILE A 116 -15.24 0.41 4.11
C ILE A 116 -15.28 -0.16 5.53
N PHE A 117 -14.18 -0.10 6.26
CA PHE A 117 -14.06 -0.81 7.54
C PHE A 117 -14.65 -0.04 8.71
N SER A 118 -14.49 1.27 8.77
CA SER A 118 -14.99 2.04 9.91
C SER A 118 -16.44 2.47 9.76
N MET A 119 -16.86 2.90 8.57
CA MET A 119 -18.22 3.40 8.38
C MET A 119 -19.21 2.31 7.98
N ILE A 120 -18.91 1.54 6.91
CA ILE A 120 -19.85 0.54 6.38
C ILE A 120 -19.92 -0.67 7.31
N LEU A 121 -18.77 -1.23 7.70
CA LEU A 121 -18.72 -2.42 8.54
C LEU A 121 -18.77 -2.09 10.05
N GLY A 122 -18.11 -1.02 10.47
CA GLY A 122 -18.04 -0.61 11.88
C GLY A 122 -19.17 0.31 12.35
N GLY A 123 -20.01 0.83 11.44
CA GLY A 123 -21.13 1.69 11.79
C GLY A 123 -20.74 3.07 12.36
N ALA A 124 -19.51 3.52 12.14
CA ALA A 124 -19.05 4.82 12.63
C ALA A 124 -19.80 5.96 11.95
N PRO A 125 -20.17 7.04 12.69
CA PRO A 125 -20.93 8.15 12.13
C PRO A 125 -20.06 8.97 11.15
N VAL A 126 -20.68 9.45 10.07
CA VAL A 126 -20.01 10.15 8.96
C VAL A 126 -19.21 11.38 9.40
N TRP A 127 -19.64 12.07 10.44
CA TRP A 127 -18.93 13.24 10.95
C TRP A 127 -17.55 12.91 11.56
N GLN A 128 -17.28 11.65 11.94
CA GLN A 128 -15.98 11.20 12.42
C GLN A 128 -15.00 10.85 11.28
N LEU A 129 -15.46 10.82 10.02
CA LEU A 129 -14.64 10.43 8.87
C LEU A 129 -13.29 11.17 8.81
N PRO A 130 -13.22 12.51 8.95
CA PRO A 130 -11.93 13.20 8.84
C PRO A 130 -10.94 12.79 9.92
N ALA A 131 -11.43 12.59 11.16
CA ALA A 131 -10.59 12.21 12.30
C ALA A 131 -10.06 10.77 12.16
N ILE A 132 -10.93 9.82 11.81
CA ILE A 132 -10.56 8.42 11.59
C ILE A 132 -9.61 8.31 10.40
N TRP A 133 -9.90 9.01 9.31
CA TRP A 133 -9.03 9.04 8.13
C TRP A 133 -7.64 9.59 8.45
N ALA A 134 -7.54 10.73 9.14
CA ALA A 134 -6.27 11.33 9.52
C ALA A 134 -5.46 10.38 10.43
N GLY A 135 -6.09 9.76 11.43
CA GLY A 135 -5.47 8.78 12.30
C GLY A 135 -4.97 7.55 11.55
N THR A 136 -5.78 7.04 10.62
CA THR A 136 -5.41 5.91 9.75
C THR A 136 -4.25 6.26 8.83
N LEU A 137 -4.28 7.46 8.24
CA LEU A 137 -3.22 7.95 7.36
C LEU A 137 -1.88 8.07 8.10
N ILE A 138 -1.86 8.72 9.27
CA ILE A 138 -0.63 8.90 10.06
C ILE A 138 -0.03 7.55 10.45
N LYS A 139 -0.86 6.60 10.85
CA LYS A 139 -0.44 5.25 11.20
C LYS A 139 0.10 4.47 10.00
N ASN A 140 -0.60 4.53 8.87
CA ASN A 140 -0.31 3.71 7.70
C ASN A 140 0.82 4.25 6.82
N PHE A 141 1.04 5.57 6.81
CA PHE A 141 2.01 6.20 5.91
C PHE A 141 3.45 5.70 6.11
N PRO A 142 4.01 5.69 7.34
CA PRO A 142 5.36 5.17 7.57
C PRO A 142 5.47 3.69 7.15
N MET A 143 4.49 2.88 7.54
CA MET A 143 4.51 1.45 7.20
C MET A 143 4.42 1.23 5.68
N ALA A 144 3.53 1.92 4.99
CA ALA A 144 3.41 1.83 3.54
C ALA A 144 4.72 2.20 2.83
N PHE A 145 5.40 3.25 3.32
CA PHE A 145 6.68 3.68 2.77
C PHE A 145 7.77 2.63 2.95
N PHE A 146 7.98 2.17 4.18
CA PHE A 146 8.99 1.16 4.48
C PHE A 146 8.67 -0.19 3.83
N TRP A 147 7.42 -0.64 3.89
CA TRP A 147 7.00 -1.89 3.26
C TRP A 147 7.21 -1.87 1.74
N ASN A 148 6.87 -0.76 1.08
CA ASN A 148 7.12 -0.62 -0.35
C ASN A 148 8.61 -0.74 -0.67
N MET A 149 9.46 0.00 0.05
CA MET A 149 10.89 0.06 -0.26
C MET A 149 11.63 -1.24 0.01
N PHE A 150 11.35 -1.89 1.14
CA PHE A 150 12.16 -3.01 1.63
C PHE A 150 11.55 -4.38 1.35
N ALA A 151 10.25 -4.47 1.08
CA ALA A 151 9.57 -5.73 0.82
C ALA A 151 8.86 -5.75 -0.54
N ALA A 152 7.85 -4.92 -0.77
CA ALA A 152 6.98 -5.03 -1.94
C ALA A 152 7.72 -4.79 -3.26
N ALA A 153 8.54 -3.72 -3.35
CA ALA A 153 9.26 -3.42 -4.57
C ALA A 153 10.37 -4.43 -4.88
N PRO A 154 11.24 -4.85 -3.94
CA PRO A 154 12.20 -5.93 -4.18
C PRO A 154 11.54 -7.24 -4.58
N PHE A 155 10.48 -7.66 -3.87
CA PHE A 155 9.73 -8.87 -4.18
C PHE A 155 9.12 -8.83 -5.58
N THR A 156 8.46 -7.72 -5.93
CA THR A 156 7.83 -7.55 -7.26
C THR A 156 8.87 -7.59 -8.38
N ASN A 157 10.02 -6.93 -8.19
CA ASN A 157 11.10 -6.96 -9.16
C ASN A 157 11.68 -8.37 -9.34
N TRP A 158 11.87 -9.10 -8.25
CA TRP A 158 12.34 -10.48 -8.27
C TRP A 158 11.34 -11.41 -8.96
N ALA A 159 10.05 -11.33 -8.58
CA ALA A 159 8.99 -12.16 -9.17
C ALA A 159 8.83 -11.89 -10.66
N CYS A 160 8.81 -10.61 -11.06
CA CYS A 160 8.75 -10.24 -12.49
C CYS A 160 10.02 -10.61 -13.25
N GLY A 161 11.20 -10.56 -12.62
CA GLY A 161 12.44 -11.07 -13.21
C GLY A 161 12.30 -12.54 -13.63
N LYS A 162 11.82 -13.38 -12.72
CA LYS A 162 11.60 -14.82 -12.99
C LYS A 162 10.46 -15.12 -13.96
N LEU A 163 9.44 -14.26 -14.03
CA LEU A 163 8.29 -14.46 -14.92
C LEU A 163 8.56 -14.03 -16.36
N PHE A 164 9.54 -13.16 -16.58
CA PHE A 164 9.81 -12.54 -17.88
C PHE A 164 11.17 -12.96 -18.47
N GLU A 165 11.87 -13.90 -17.82
CA GLU A 165 12.97 -14.65 -18.43
C GLU A 165 12.43 -15.61 -19.49
#